data_42297008594b3983f813f82842f4473e
#
_entry.id   42297008594b3983f813f82842f4473e
#
_cell.length_a   1.000
_cell.length_b   1.000
_cell.length_c   1.000
_cell.angle_alpha   90.00
_cell.angle_beta   90.00
_cell.angle_gamma   90.00
#
_symmetry.space_group_name_H-M   'P 1'
#
loop_
_entity.id
_entity.type
_entity.pdbx_description
1 polymer ?
#
loop_
_entity_poly.entity_id
_entity_poly.type
_entity_poly.pdbx_seq_one_letter_code
_entity_poly.pdbx_strand_id
1 'polypeptide(L)'
;FVDGWLATYGDGVQRRSRNAEELETVLRYGVGTTEYMRSTGGFALTLECGQHDDPTSPEVAYRAIMNTLVHLGLVAGEDPAPTPFDDMEALSMVVVYDKLHEGDTFERPWKSFDAVAEGERIGTRADGTPVLAEFSGRILFPAASAAANTEWYYLTRPNPSFGREHG
;
A
#
# COMPACT_ATOMS: atom_id res chain seq x y z
N PHE A 1 0.34 -8.39 -5.20
CA PHE A 1 0.57 -7.13 -5.93
C PHE A 1 -0.49 -6.12 -5.55
N VAL A 2 -0.10 -4.86 -5.33
CA VAL A 2 -1.03 -3.76 -5.01
C VAL A 2 -0.76 -2.61 -5.99
N ASP A 3 -1.81 -2.10 -6.63
CA ASP A 3 -1.77 -0.88 -7.42
C ASP A 3 -2.60 0.26 -6.78
N GLY A 4 -2.64 1.42 -7.43
CA GLY A 4 -3.45 2.55 -6.99
C GLY A 4 -2.88 3.37 -5.84
N TRP A 5 -1.68 3.04 -5.35
CA TRP A 5 -1.04 3.76 -4.24
C TRP A 5 -1.02 5.27 -4.45
N LEU A 6 -0.47 5.74 -5.57
CA LEU A 6 -0.26 7.17 -5.79
C LEU A 6 -1.57 7.96 -5.83
N ALA A 7 -2.60 7.42 -6.49
CA ALA A 7 -3.92 8.06 -6.55
C ALA A 7 -4.57 8.14 -5.16
N THR A 8 -4.60 7.02 -4.43
CA THR A 8 -5.24 6.95 -3.11
C THR A 8 -4.51 7.79 -2.07
N TYR A 9 -3.16 7.77 -2.10
CA TYR A 9 -2.34 8.64 -1.25
C TYR A 9 -2.57 10.12 -1.59
N GLY A 10 -2.60 10.47 -2.88
CA GLY A 10 -2.86 11.83 -3.35
C GLY A 10 -4.22 12.36 -2.90
N ASP A 11 -5.26 11.54 -2.94
CA ASP A 11 -6.59 11.90 -2.42
C ASP A 11 -6.58 12.18 -0.92
N GLY A 12 -5.84 11.38 -0.14
CA GLY A 12 -5.63 11.61 1.28
C GLY A 12 -4.91 12.92 1.56
N VAL A 13 -3.82 13.18 0.85
CA VAL A 13 -3.05 14.43 0.94
C VAL A 13 -3.93 15.64 0.60
N GLN A 14 -4.72 15.56 -0.47
CA GLN A 14 -5.61 16.65 -0.87
C GLN A 14 -6.65 16.97 0.22
N ARG A 15 -7.23 15.95 0.85
CA ARG A 15 -8.20 16.15 1.94
C ARG A 15 -7.57 16.80 3.19
N ARG A 16 -6.30 16.48 3.50
CA ARG A 16 -5.60 16.97 4.69
C ARG A 16 -4.94 18.33 4.50
N SER A 17 -4.65 18.72 3.25
CA SER A 17 -3.96 19.97 2.95
C SER A 17 -4.86 21.19 3.20
N ARG A 18 -4.32 22.19 3.92
CA ARG A 18 -5.03 23.38 4.31
C ARG A 18 -5.11 24.45 3.22
N ASN A 19 -4.20 24.41 2.26
CA ASN A 19 -4.12 25.35 1.14
C ASN A 19 -3.37 24.76 -0.05
N ALA A 20 -3.40 25.46 -1.18
CA ALA A 20 -2.79 24.98 -2.44
C ALA A 20 -1.26 24.87 -2.36
N GLU A 21 -0.59 25.73 -1.59
CA GLU A 21 0.88 25.71 -1.43
C GLU A 21 1.33 24.49 -0.63
N GLU A 22 0.62 24.16 0.45
CA GLU A 22 0.86 22.94 1.23
C GLU A 22 0.60 21.70 0.37
N LEU A 23 -0.49 21.67 -0.39
CA LEU A 23 -0.82 20.58 -1.32
C LEU A 23 0.27 20.40 -2.36
N GLU A 24 0.71 21.46 -3.03
CA GLU A 24 1.78 21.40 -4.04
C GLU A 24 3.09 20.89 -3.44
N THR A 25 3.44 21.36 -2.25
CA THR A 25 4.65 20.93 -1.54
C THR A 25 4.61 19.44 -1.23
N VAL A 26 3.50 18.94 -0.64
CA VAL A 26 3.38 17.52 -0.27
C VAL A 26 3.32 16.62 -1.50
N LEU A 27 2.61 17.01 -2.55
CA LEU A 27 2.57 16.26 -3.81
C LEU A 27 3.94 16.19 -4.48
N ARG A 28 4.73 17.27 -4.41
CA ARG A 28 6.11 17.28 -4.93
C ARG A 28 7.01 16.32 -4.16
N TYR A 29 6.87 16.20 -2.84
CA TYR A 29 7.57 15.20 -2.03
C TYR A 29 7.06 13.78 -2.24
N GLY A 30 5.83 13.60 -2.71
CA GLY A 30 5.24 12.30 -3.06
C GLY A 30 5.77 11.73 -4.39
N VAL A 31 6.48 12.51 -5.20
CA VAL A 31 7.15 12.02 -6.41
C VAL A 31 8.46 11.37 -6.00
N GLY A 32 8.40 10.07 -5.78
CA GLY A 32 9.55 9.25 -5.43
C GLY A 32 10.36 8.79 -6.66
N THR A 33 11.33 7.94 -6.41
CA THR A 33 12.20 7.36 -7.45
C THR A 33 11.41 6.50 -8.45
N THR A 34 10.35 5.83 -8.01
CA THR A 34 9.47 5.01 -8.85
C THR A 34 8.70 5.85 -9.87
N GLU A 35 8.13 6.98 -9.43
CA GLU A 35 7.39 7.91 -10.29
C GLU A 35 8.33 8.59 -11.28
N TYR A 36 9.50 9.02 -10.82
CA TYR A 36 10.52 9.58 -11.70
C TYR A 36 10.97 8.57 -12.77
N MET A 37 11.24 7.32 -12.39
CA MET A 37 11.62 6.28 -13.33
C MET A 37 10.54 6.07 -14.41
N ARG A 38 9.27 5.97 -14.02
CA ARG A 38 8.15 5.82 -14.96
C ARG A 38 8.00 7.03 -15.87
N SER A 39 8.21 8.25 -15.38
CA SER A 39 8.12 9.47 -16.18
C SER A 39 9.19 9.56 -17.27
N THR A 40 10.30 8.84 -17.10
CA THR A 40 11.39 8.73 -18.09
C THR A 40 11.28 7.51 -19.01
N GLY A 41 10.15 6.77 -18.95
CA GLY A 41 9.90 5.58 -19.78
C GLY A 41 10.50 4.29 -19.21
N GLY A 42 10.99 4.31 -17.98
CA GLY A 42 11.49 3.13 -17.28
C GLY A 42 10.42 2.38 -16.50
N PHE A 43 10.77 1.21 -16.01
CA PHE A 43 9.93 0.39 -15.13
C PHE A 43 10.38 0.55 -13.69
N ALA A 44 9.42 0.64 -12.78
CA ALA A 44 9.70 0.69 -11.37
C ALA A 44 8.56 0.08 -10.55
N LEU A 45 8.93 -0.60 -9.49
CA LEU A 45 8.03 -1.13 -8.48
C LEU A 45 8.69 -1.00 -7.10
N THR A 46 7.86 -1.00 -6.06
CA THR A 46 8.31 -1.07 -4.67
C THR A 46 8.00 -2.45 -4.12
N LEU A 47 8.96 -3.05 -3.44
CA LEU A 47 8.77 -4.30 -2.72
C LEU A 47 8.78 -4.01 -1.22
N GLU A 48 7.66 -4.32 -0.56
CA GLU A 48 7.58 -4.37 0.90
C GLU A 48 8.05 -5.75 1.38
N CYS A 49 9.19 -5.78 2.06
CA CYS A 49 9.89 -7.03 2.38
C CYS A 49 9.39 -7.73 3.68
N GLY A 50 8.41 -7.18 4.34
CA GLY A 50 7.85 -7.68 5.60
C GLY A 50 7.76 -6.61 6.68
N GLN A 51 7.49 -7.02 7.92
CA GLN A 51 7.42 -6.09 9.06
C GLN A 51 8.83 -5.67 9.51
N HIS A 52 8.94 -4.52 10.16
CA HIS A 52 10.22 -3.97 10.61
C HIS A 52 10.97 -4.87 11.60
N ASP A 53 10.24 -5.67 12.35
CA ASP A 53 10.76 -6.62 13.34
C ASP A 53 10.85 -8.07 12.83
N ASP A 54 10.49 -8.32 11.57
CA ASP A 54 10.62 -9.64 10.95
C ASP A 54 12.09 -9.92 10.60
N PRO A 55 12.73 -10.91 11.25
CA PRO A 55 14.13 -11.23 11.00
C PRO A 55 14.40 -11.75 9.58
N THR A 56 13.39 -12.14 8.83
CA THR A 56 13.53 -12.64 7.45
C THR A 56 13.50 -11.51 6.41
N SER A 57 13.02 -10.31 6.75
CA SER A 57 12.89 -9.18 5.83
C SER A 57 14.19 -8.83 5.08
N PRO A 58 15.39 -8.82 5.72
CA PRO A 58 16.64 -8.55 5.02
C PRO A 58 16.97 -9.59 3.93
N GLU A 59 16.66 -10.85 4.18
CA GLU A 59 16.88 -11.94 3.21
C GLU A 59 15.91 -11.82 2.02
N VAL A 60 14.65 -11.44 2.27
CA VAL A 60 13.67 -11.17 1.20
C VAL A 60 14.16 -10.02 0.32
N ALA A 61 14.61 -8.92 0.92
CA ALA A 61 15.15 -7.78 0.20
C ALA A 61 16.39 -8.16 -0.64
N TYR A 62 17.34 -8.88 -0.05
CA TYR A 62 18.56 -9.31 -0.72
C TYR A 62 18.24 -10.20 -1.93
N ARG A 63 17.38 -11.21 -1.76
CA ARG A 63 16.97 -12.09 -2.86
C ARG A 63 16.27 -11.33 -3.98
N ALA A 64 15.39 -10.42 -3.66
CA ALA A 64 14.69 -9.62 -4.67
C ALA A 64 15.67 -8.75 -5.48
N ILE A 65 16.64 -8.11 -4.81
CA ILE A 65 17.69 -7.34 -5.49
C ILE A 65 18.52 -8.24 -6.41
N MET A 66 19.03 -9.36 -5.91
CA MET A 66 19.86 -10.26 -6.69
C MET A 66 19.11 -10.86 -7.87
N ASN A 67 17.88 -11.32 -7.68
CA ASN A 67 17.03 -11.82 -8.75
C ASN A 67 16.81 -10.75 -9.84
N THR A 68 16.56 -9.51 -9.45
CA THR A 68 16.39 -8.39 -10.39
C THR A 68 17.69 -8.12 -11.17
N LEU A 69 18.84 -8.10 -10.51
CA LEU A 69 20.13 -7.85 -11.14
C LEU A 69 20.51 -8.97 -12.13
N VAL A 70 20.23 -10.22 -11.78
CA VAL A 70 20.46 -11.38 -12.67
C VAL A 70 19.51 -11.33 -13.86
N HIS A 71 18.22 -11.12 -13.64
CA HIS A 71 17.20 -11.00 -14.70
C HIS A 71 17.52 -9.88 -15.70
N LEU A 72 18.06 -8.76 -15.23
CA LEU A 72 18.49 -7.65 -16.08
C LEU A 72 19.89 -7.87 -16.70
N GLY A 73 20.55 -9.00 -16.46
CA GLY A 73 21.88 -9.30 -16.98
C GLY A 73 23.01 -8.43 -16.41
N LEU A 74 22.77 -7.76 -15.27
CA LEU A 74 23.78 -6.90 -14.61
C LEU A 74 24.75 -7.70 -13.74
N VAL A 75 24.37 -8.89 -13.31
CA VAL A 75 25.19 -9.83 -12.55
C VAL A 75 25.04 -11.21 -13.16
N ALA A 76 26.12 -11.96 -13.23
CA ALA A 76 26.08 -13.34 -13.73
C ALA A 76 25.31 -14.24 -12.73
N GLY A 77 24.44 -15.10 -13.25
CA GLY A 77 23.65 -16.03 -12.47
C GLY A 77 22.63 -16.75 -13.34
N GLU A 78 21.91 -17.67 -12.74
CA GLU A 78 20.78 -18.33 -13.38
C GLU A 78 19.54 -17.45 -13.21
N ASP A 79 18.80 -17.21 -14.31
CA ASP A 79 17.60 -16.38 -14.27
C ASP A 79 16.55 -17.02 -13.32
N PRO A 80 16.02 -16.29 -12.35
CA PRO A 80 15.09 -16.85 -11.39
C PRO A 80 13.81 -17.32 -12.08
N ALA A 81 13.34 -18.50 -11.67
CA ALA A 81 12.08 -19.01 -12.17
C ALA A 81 10.92 -18.05 -11.82
N PRO A 82 10.05 -17.70 -12.77
CA PRO A 82 8.91 -16.85 -12.51
C PRO A 82 7.94 -17.53 -11.53
N THR A 83 7.40 -16.76 -10.60
CA THR A 83 6.28 -17.21 -9.76
C THR A 83 5.01 -17.25 -10.62
N PRO A 84 4.23 -18.35 -10.63
CA PRO A 84 2.98 -18.42 -11.36
C PRO A 84 2.02 -17.30 -10.92
N PHE A 85 1.32 -16.68 -11.88
CA PHE A 85 0.35 -15.63 -11.60
C PHE A 85 -0.82 -16.09 -10.73
N ASP A 86 -1.21 -17.36 -10.85
CA ASP A 86 -2.32 -17.95 -10.09
C ASP A 86 -2.06 -17.98 -8.58
N ASP A 87 -0.80 -17.90 -8.16
CA ASP A 87 -0.40 -17.84 -6.75
C ASP A 87 -0.33 -16.40 -6.20
N MET A 88 -0.59 -15.39 -7.05
CA MET A 88 -0.51 -13.99 -6.67
C MET A 88 -1.89 -13.36 -6.54
N GLU A 89 -2.19 -12.78 -5.37
CA GLU A 89 -3.34 -11.92 -5.20
C GLU A 89 -3.01 -10.52 -5.73
N ALA A 90 -3.81 -10.04 -6.69
CA ALA A 90 -3.73 -8.67 -7.18
C ALA A 90 -4.83 -7.82 -6.55
N LEU A 91 -4.46 -6.70 -5.99
CA LEU A 91 -5.34 -5.79 -5.28
C LEU A 91 -5.19 -4.38 -5.84
N SER A 92 -6.29 -3.64 -5.91
CA SER A 92 -6.27 -2.19 -6.12
C SER A 92 -6.55 -1.47 -4.81
N MET A 93 -5.70 -0.53 -4.45
CA MET A 93 -5.94 0.40 -3.35
C MET A 93 -7.04 1.37 -3.76
N VAL A 94 -8.09 1.48 -2.96
CA VAL A 94 -9.31 2.20 -3.34
C VAL A 94 -9.51 3.45 -2.50
N VAL A 95 -9.24 3.36 -1.20
CA VAL A 95 -9.50 4.45 -0.26
C VAL A 95 -8.51 4.44 0.89
N VAL A 96 -8.18 5.65 1.36
CA VAL A 96 -7.45 5.87 2.61
C VAL A 96 -8.39 6.49 3.65
N TYR A 97 -8.30 5.98 4.86
CA TYR A 97 -9.01 6.49 6.03
C TYR A 97 -8.04 7.18 6.97
N ASP A 98 -8.40 8.37 7.39
CA ASP A 98 -7.60 9.14 8.33
C ASP A 98 -8.07 8.88 9.78
N LYS A 99 -7.12 8.86 10.71
CA LYS A 99 -7.40 8.94 12.13
C LYS A 99 -7.83 10.38 12.44
N LEU A 100 -9.08 10.59 12.81
CA LEU A 100 -9.60 11.95 13.01
C LEU A 100 -9.23 12.52 14.37
N HIS A 101 -9.14 11.65 15.38
CA HIS A 101 -8.88 12.04 16.77
C HIS A 101 -7.92 11.06 17.44
N GLU A 102 -7.16 11.51 18.41
CA GLU A 102 -6.24 10.65 19.18
C GLU A 102 -6.96 9.48 19.87
N GLY A 103 -8.23 9.66 20.22
CA GLY A 103 -9.07 8.63 20.83
C GLY A 103 -9.69 7.61 19.86
N ASP A 104 -9.46 7.73 18.55
CA ASP A 104 -9.91 6.74 17.58
C ASP A 104 -9.12 5.43 17.78
N THR A 105 -9.83 4.31 17.86
CA THR A 105 -9.22 2.99 18.15
C THR A 105 -9.66 1.94 17.16
N PHE A 106 -8.79 0.98 16.87
CA PHE A 106 -9.16 -0.21 16.13
C PHE A 106 -9.95 -1.19 17.01
N GLU A 107 -10.85 -1.97 16.39
CA GLU A 107 -11.62 -3.00 17.08
C GLU A 107 -10.73 -4.19 17.51
N ARG A 108 -9.69 -4.47 16.74
CA ARG A 108 -8.70 -5.53 16.99
C ARG A 108 -7.33 -5.12 16.43
N PRO A 109 -6.24 -5.81 16.77
CA PRO A 109 -4.94 -5.56 16.16
C PRO A 109 -4.94 -6.07 14.70
N TRP A 110 -5.36 -5.19 13.78
CA TRP A 110 -5.32 -5.45 12.36
C TRP A 110 -3.88 -5.58 11.86
N LYS A 111 -3.69 -6.43 10.85
CA LYS A 111 -2.45 -6.55 10.09
C LYS A 111 -2.71 -6.27 8.62
N SER A 112 -1.68 -5.82 7.90
CA SER A 112 -1.77 -5.69 6.44
C SER A 112 -2.17 -7.02 5.82
N PHE A 113 -3.09 -6.95 4.86
CA PHE A 113 -3.74 -8.05 4.15
C PHE A 113 -4.80 -8.82 4.95
N ASP A 114 -5.13 -8.46 6.17
CA ASP A 114 -6.29 -9.03 6.85
C ASP A 114 -7.55 -8.80 6.00
N ALA A 115 -8.34 -9.86 5.82
CA ALA A 115 -9.61 -9.76 5.13
C ALA A 115 -10.62 -8.98 5.98
N VAL A 116 -11.43 -8.18 5.32
CA VAL A 116 -12.52 -7.43 5.92
C VAL A 116 -13.79 -7.61 5.07
N ALA A 117 -14.92 -7.81 5.73
CA ALA A 117 -16.23 -7.89 5.08
C ALA A 117 -16.90 -6.51 5.06
N GLU A 118 -17.71 -6.25 4.04
CA GLU A 118 -18.59 -5.06 4.02
C GLU A 118 -19.45 -4.99 5.29
N GLY A 119 -19.48 -3.81 5.94
CA GLY A 119 -20.15 -3.60 7.20
C GLY A 119 -19.42 -4.10 8.45
N GLU A 120 -18.28 -4.79 8.30
CA GLU A 120 -17.47 -5.21 9.44
C GLU A 120 -16.90 -3.97 10.17
N ARG A 121 -16.93 -4.01 11.52
CA ARG A 121 -16.39 -2.94 12.34
C ARG A 121 -14.87 -3.00 12.34
N ILE A 122 -14.26 -1.98 11.75
CA ILE A 122 -12.79 -1.81 11.73
C ILE A 122 -12.30 -1.14 13.02
N GLY A 123 -13.08 -0.19 13.52
CA GLY A 123 -12.71 0.57 14.69
C GLY A 123 -13.84 1.42 15.24
N THR A 124 -13.50 2.31 16.14
CA THR A 124 -14.45 3.24 16.81
C THR A 124 -13.80 4.60 16.89
N ARG A 125 -14.56 5.64 16.54
CA ARG A 125 -14.15 7.04 16.72
C ARG A 125 -14.16 7.42 18.19
N ALA A 126 -13.47 8.49 18.54
CA ALA A 126 -13.38 9.01 19.90
C ALA A 126 -14.76 9.35 20.54
N ASP A 127 -15.76 9.68 19.73
CA ASP A 127 -17.14 9.94 20.13
C ASP A 127 -18.01 8.69 20.27
N GLY A 128 -17.45 7.50 20.05
CA GLY A 128 -18.15 6.22 20.08
C GLY A 128 -18.76 5.80 18.74
N THR A 129 -18.65 6.60 17.68
CA THR A 129 -19.17 6.25 16.35
C THR A 129 -18.39 5.06 15.77
N PRO A 130 -19.07 3.98 15.32
CA PRO A 130 -18.40 2.86 14.69
C PRO A 130 -17.83 3.24 13.31
N VAL A 131 -16.64 2.76 13.01
CA VAL A 131 -16.02 2.83 11.69
C VAL A 131 -16.21 1.48 11.02
N LEU A 132 -17.05 1.44 9.99
CA LEU A 132 -17.40 0.23 9.27
C LEU A 132 -16.72 0.19 7.91
N ALA A 133 -16.40 -1.03 7.44
CA ALA A 133 -15.90 -1.22 6.10
C ALA A 133 -17.00 -0.92 5.07
N GLU A 134 -16.71 -0.07 4.10
CA GLU A 134 -17.67 0.31 3.05
C GLU A 134 -17.88 -0.81 2.02
N PHE A 135 -16.94 -1.75 1.94
CA PHE A 135 -16.97 -2.89 1.04
C PHE A 135 -16.05 -4.01 1.54
N SER A 136 -16.27 -5.22 1.02
CA SER A 136 -15.37 -6.35 1.30
C SER A 136 -14.05 -6.22 0.55
N GLY A 137 -12.93 -6.53 1.24
CA GLY A 137 -11.59 -6.40 0.67
C GLY A 137 -10.51 -6.80 1.66
N ARG A 138 -9.37 -6.09 1.58
CA ARG A 138 -8.27 -6.23 2.54
C ARG A 138 -7.85 -4.88 3.09
N ILE A 139 -7.51 -4.88 4.36
CA ILE A 139 -6.92 -3.71 5.02
C ILE A 139 -5.41 -3.68 4.76
N LEU A 140 -4.84 -2.49 4.53
CA LEU A 140 -3.41 -2.28 4.40
C LEU A 140 -2.92 -1.18 5.32
N PHE A 141 -1.69 -1.32 5.78
CA PHE A 141 -0.96 -0.36 6.60
C PHE A 141 -1.77 0.17 7.80
N PRO A 142 -2.43 -0.73 8.59
CA PRO A 142 -3.15 -0.28 9.77
C PRO A 142 -2.17 0.29 10.80
N ALA A 143 -2.32 1.57 11.15
CA ALA A 143 -1.44 2.31 12.03
C ALA A 143 -2.17 2.69 13.34
N ALA A 144 -2.16 1.81 14.34
CA ALA A 144 -2.82 2.06 15.62
C ALA A 144 -2.25 3.29 16.34
N SER A 145 -0.95 3.55 16.19
CA SER A 145 -0.22 4.69 16.77
C SER A 145 -0.22 5.94 15.88
N ALA A 146 -0.97 5.96 14.78
CA ALA A 146 -1.07 7.14 13.93
C ALA A 146 -1.51 8.35 14.76
N ALA A 147 -0.95 9.53 14.45
CA ALA A 147 -1.41 10.79 15.01
C ALA A 147 -2.75 11.20 14.38
N ALA A 148 -3.49 12.04 15.07
CA ALA A 148 -4.72 12.61 14.50
C ALA A 148 -4.42 13.39 13.22
N ASN A 149 -5.31 13.29 12.24
CA ASN A 149 -5.19 13.85 10.89
C ASN A 149 -4.05 13.28 10.04
N THR A 150 -3.68 12.02 10.29
CA THR A 150 -2.78 11.25 9.42
C THR A 150 -3.45 9.97 8.96
N GLU A 151 -2.83 9.26 7.99
CA GLU A 151 -3.34 7.97 7.51
C GLU A 151 -3.50 7.00 8.68
N TRP A 152 -4.68 6.37 8.74
CA TRP A 152 -4.98 5.36 9.74
C TRP A 152 -4.91 3.96 9.16
N TYR A 153 -5.53 3.75 7.98
CA TYR A 153 -5.46 2.52 7.21
C TYR A 153 -5.95 2.75 5.79
N TYR A 154 -5.70 1.78 4.92
CA TYR A 154 -6.19 1.74 3.54
C TYR A 154 -7.08 0.52 3.35
N LEU A 155 -8.05 0.60 2.44
CA LEU A 155 -8.82 -0.54 1.96
C LEU A 155 -8.55 -0.80 0.48
N THR A 156 -8.49 -2.08 0.16
CA THR A 156 -8.26 -2.57 -1.20
C THR A 156 -9.42 -3.44 -1.67
N ARG A 157 -9.54 -3.58 -2.99
CA ARG A 157 -10.40 -4.58 -3.64
C ARG A 157 -9.55 -5.49 -4.52
N PRO A 158 -10.03 -6.72 -4.82
CA PRO A 158 -9.42 -7.54 -5.85
C PRO A 158 -9.32 -6.77 -7.17
N ASN A 159 -8.17 -6.86 -7.84
CA ASN A 159 -7.96 -6.28 -9.17
C ASN A 159 -8.15 -7.34 -10.25
N PRO A 160 -9.33 -7.43 -10.89
CA PRO A 160 -9.61 -8.45 -11.89
C PRO A 160 -8.91 -8.19 -13.24
N SER A 161 -8.34 -7.01 -13.43
CA SER A 161 -7.65 -6.63 -14.68
C SER A 161 -6.19 -7.04 -14.69
N PHE A 162 -5.61 -7.33 -13.53
CA PHE A 162 -4.20 -7.73 -13.44
C PHE A 162 -3.95 -9.07 -14.13
N GLY A 163 -2.99 -9.11 -15.04
CA GLY A 163 -2.63 -10.32 -15.80
C GLY A 163 -3.49 -10.60 -17.05
N ARG A 164 -4.51 -9.78 -17.34
CA ARG A 164 -5.36 -9.97 -18.54
C ARG A 164 -4.83 -9.27 -19.80
N GLU A 165 -3.84 -8.38 -19.67
CA GLU A 165 -3.33 -7.61 -20.81
C GLU A 165 -2.22 -8.31 -21.62
N HIS A 166 -1.94 -9.57 -21.34
CA HIS A 166 -0.87 -10.35 -22.00
C HIS A 166 -1.40 -11.63 -22.67
N GLY A 167 -2.69 -11.65 -23.05
CA GLY A 167 -3.27 -12.71 -23.86
C GLY A 167 -3.38 -12.33 -25.33
#